data_4df7f7011fe1f4ef2d667597c5f449e4
#
_entry.id   4df7f7011fe1f4ef2d667597c5f449e4
#
_cell.length_a   1.000
_cell.length_b   1.000
_cell.length_c   1.000
_cell.angle_alpha   90.00
_cell.angle_beta   90.00
_cell.angle_gamma   90.00
#
_symmetry.space_group_name_H-M   'P 1'
#
loop_
_entity.id
_entity.type
_entity.pdbx_description
1 polymer ?
#
loop_
_entity_poly.entity_id
_entity_poly.type
_entity_poly.pdbx_seq_one_letter_code
_entity_poly.pdbx_strand_id
1 'polypeptide(L)'
;MVQSDFTRERVDASNGSLVGSYSKNLDITSTDTFAIILNIDTRGVRESIFSIFNTHASNSIDYDIWGNLDSNPITSLTGTADTDYDNGWVLIKTTTSQASGAAPAVETLSNPYTRVVVRIKATSGGNQGTVRIWHRGEN
;
A
#
# COMPACT_ATOMS: atom_id res chain seq x y z
N MET A 1 -13.02 -10.29 5.52
CA MET A 1 -12.58 -8.92 5.39
C MET A 1 -13.73 -8.03 4.99
N VAL A 2 -13.81 -6.91 5.58
CA VAL A 2 -14.76 -5.89 5.16
C VAL A 2 -14.24 -5.20 3.91
N GLN A 3 -15.03 -5.20 2.86
CA GLN A 3 -14.68 -4.56 1.60
C GLN A 3 -15.22 -3.13 1.49
N SER A 4 -15.98 -2.67 2.47
CA SER A 4 -16.60 -1.35 2.44
C SER A 4 -15.58 -0.22 2.31
N ASP A 5 -14.40 -0.40 2.89
CA ASP A 5 -13.33 0.60 2.89
C ASP A 5 -12.22 0.29 1.88
N PHE A 6 -12.37 -0.80 1.13
CA PHE A 6 -11.40 -1.21 0.13
C PHE A 6 -12.11 -1.46 -1.19
N THR A 7 -11.77 -0.68 -2.19
CA THR A 7 -12.35 -0.78 -3.54
C THR A 7 -11.24 -0.92 -4.56
N ARG A 8 -11.44 -1.83 -5.51
CA ARG A 8 -10.55 -1.98 -6.65
C ARG A 8 -11.38 -2.05 -7.93
N GLU A 9 -10.97 -1.26 -8.91
CA GLU A 9 -11.54 -1.29 -10.24
C GLU A 9 -10.45 -1.59 -11.26
N ARG A 10 -10.84 -2.27 -12.33
CA ARG A 10 -10.04 -2.43 -13.52
C ARG A 10 -10.82 -1.85 -14.69
N VAL A 11 -10.16 -1.00 -15.46
CA VAL A 11 -10.77 -0.32 -16.59
C VAL A 11 -10.09 -0.81 -17.86
N ASP A 12 -10.87 -1.40 -18.75
CA ASP A 12 -10.40 -1.79 -20.06
C ASP A 12 -10.72 -0.72 -21.08
N ALA A 13 -9.82 -0.54 -22.05
CA ALA A 13 -10.10 0.30 -23.20
C ALA A 13 -11.21 -0.33 -24.05
N SER A 14 -11.83 0.47 -24.90
CA SER A 14 -12.92 0.04 -25.76
C SER A 14 -12.58 -1.14 -26.67
N ASN A 15 -11.31 -1.40 -26.90
CA ASN A 15 -10.82 -2.54 -27.65
C ASN A 15 -10.45 -3.75 -26.77
N GLY A 16 -10.79 -3.72 -25.49
CA GLY A 16 -10.49 -4.78 -24.54
C GLY A 16 -9.11 -4.70 -23.90
N SER A 17 -8.30 -3.70 -24.21
CA SER A 17 -6.99 -3.53 -23.59
C SER A 17 -7.13 -2.90 -22.20
N LEU A 18 -6.36 -3.43 -21.23
CA LEU A 18 -6.32 -2.86 -19.90
C LEU A 18 -5.75 -1.44 -19.96
N VAL A 19 -6.49 -0.46 -19.45
CA VAL A 19 -6.07 0.93 -19.37
C VAL A 19 -5.46 1.26 -18.04
N GLY A 20 -6.01 0.70 -16.95
CA GLY A 20 -5.49 0.93 -15.61
C GLY A 20 -6.26 0.18 -14.55
N SER A 21 -5.81 0.30 -13.33
CA SER A 21 -6.49 -0.21 -12.16
C SER A 21 -6.50 0.85 -11.06
N TYR A 22 -7.46 0.72 -10.18
CA TYR A 22 -7.70 1.69 -9.12
C TYR A 22 -8.07 0.97 -7.83
N SER A 23 -7.48 1.40 -6.75
CA SER A 23 -7.77 0.87 -5.42
C SER A 23 -7.72 1.99 -4.40
N LYS A 24 -8.51 1.89 -3.38
CA LYS A 24 -8.47 2.83 -2.26
C LYS A 24 -8.80 2.12 -0.96
N ASN A 25 -8.31 2.69 0.11
CA ASN A 25 -8.72 2.32 1.46
C ASN A 25 -8.77 3.62 2.29
N LEU A 26 -9.90 3.89 2.89
CA LEU A 26 -10.19 5.18 3.51
C LEU A 26 -10.39 5.02 5.02
N ASP A 27 -9.88 6.01 5.77
CA ASP A 27 -10.15 6.16 7.21
C ASP A 27 -9.68 4.95 8.05
N ILE A 28 -8.47 4.48 7.74
CA ILE A 28 -7.85 3.38 8.46
C ILE A 28 -7.10 3.91 9.67
N THR A 29 -7.43 3.40 10.85
CA THR A 29 -6.71 3.70 12.08
C THR A 29 -5.46 2.83 12.17
N SER A 30 -4.32 3.44 12.48
CA SER A 30 -3.07 2.72 12.69
C SER A 30 -3.12 1.90 13.98
N THR A 31 -2.15 1.02 14.13
CA THR A 31 -1.91 0.23 15.35
C THR A 31 -0.46 0.45 15.78
N ASP A 32 -0.09 -0.08 16.94
CA ASP A 32 1.28 0.11 17.46
C ASP A 32 2.33 -0.65 16.65
N THR A 33 1.91 -1.66 15.93
CA THR A 33 2.77 -2.43 15.01
C THR A 33 2.28 -2.28 13.58
N PHE A 34 3.13 -2.56 12.61
CA PHE A 34 2.74 -2.48 11.21
C PHE A 34 1.55 -3.37 10.88
N ALA A 35 0.54 -2.81 10.26
CA ALA A 35 -0.63 -3.51 9.75
C ALA A 35 -0.83 -3.20 8.27
N ILE A 36 -1.23 -4.20 7.51
CA ILE A 36 -1.50 -4.06 6.08
C ILE A 36 -2.77 -3.25 5.87
N ILE A 37 -2.67 -2.20 5.07
CA ILE A 37 -3.82 -1.37 4.69
C ILE A 37 -4.16 -1.47 3.20
N LEU A 38 -3.23 -1.96 2.38
CA LEU A 38 -3.45 -2.20 0.96
C LEU A 38 -2.63 -3.42 0.56
N ASN A 39 -3.27 -4.36 -0.12
CA ASN A 39 -2.64 -5.58 -0.61
C ASN A 39 -3.22 -5.86 -1.98
N ILE A 40 -2.44 -5.63 -3.03
CA ILE A 40 -2.92 -5.62 -4.40
C ILE A 40 -2.10 -6.53 -5.31
N ASP A 41 -2.80 -7.16 -6.23
CA ASP A 41 -2.20 -7.90 -7.34
C ASP A 41 -1.80 -6.86 -8.40
N THR A 42 -0.50 -6.79 -8.69
CA THR A 42 0.05 -5.84 -9.64
C THR A 42 0.51 -6.50 -10.94
N ARG A 43 0.21 -7.77 -11.13
CA ARG A 43 0.50 -8.46 -12.40
C ARG A 43 -0.27 -7.77 -13.53
N GLY A 44 0.42 -7.46 -14.61
CA GLY A 44 -0.15 -6.71 -15.73
C GLY A 44 -0.20 -5.20 -15.52
N VAL A 45 0.39 -4.69 -14.46
CA VAL A 45 0.49 -3.27 -14.16
C VAL A 45 1.96 -2.84 -14.25
N ARG A 46 2.28 -1.90 -15.14
CA ARG A 46 3.66 -1.44 -15.35
C ARG A 46 4.10 -0.39 -14.35
N GLU A 47 3.21 0.53 -14.04
CA GLU A 47 3.47 1.62 -13.12
C GLU A 47 2.37 1.72 -12.09
N SER A 48 2.74 2.04 -10.89
CA SER A 48 1.81 2.30 -9.79
C SER A 48 2.12 3.62 -9.13
N ILE A 49 1.08 4.35 -8.79
CA ILE A 49 1.16 5.59 -8.00
C ILE A 49 0.32 5.39 -6.75
N PHE A 50 0.92 5.70 -5.61
CA PHE A 50 0.24 5.69 -4.32
C PHE A 50 0.17 7.10 -3.77
N SER A 51 -0.98 7.44 -3.18
CA SER A 51 -1.13 8.64 -2.37
C SER A 51 -1.48 8.20 -0.96
N ILE A 52 -0.66 8.57 0.01
CA ILE A 52 -0.81 8.19 1.41
C ILE A 52 -0.97 9.46 2.23
N PHE A 53 -2.14 9.62 2.80
CA PHE A 53 -2.50 10.85 3.52
C PHE A 53 -2.86 10.53 4.96
N ASN A 54 -2.13 11.15 5.90
CA ASN A 54 -2.46 11.11 7.32
C ASN A 54 -3.51 12.17 7.62
N THR A 55 -4.74 11.74 7.84
CA THR A 55 -5.88 12.62 8.12
C THR A 55 -6.07 12.93 9.60
N HIS A 56 -5.24 12.36 10.48
CA HIS A 56 -5.38 12.57 11.91
C HIS A 56 -5.10 14.02 12.29
N ALA A 57 -5.70 14.48 13.38
CA ALA A 57 -5.57 15.88 13.81
C ALA A 57 -4.20 16.18 14.44
N SER A 58 -3.52 15.19 15.01
CA SER A 58 -2.29 15.44 15.79
C SER A 58 -1.23 14.35 15.73
N ASN A 59 -1.59 13.09 15.46
CA ASN A 59 -0.65 11.98 15.57
C ASN A 59 0.00 11.64 14.24
N SER A 60 1.30 11.36 14.27
CA SER A 60 2.07 10.95 13.09
C SER A 60 1.97 9.44 12.87
N ILE A 61 2.21 9.03 11.63
CA ILE A 61 2.26 7.61 11.23
C ILE A 61 3.57 7.30 10.53
N ASP A 62 3.95 6.04 10.60
CA ASP A 62 4.98 5.45 9.76
C ASP A 62 4.31 4.58 8.71
N TYR A 63 4.88 4.50 7.52
CA TYR A 63 4.41 3.56 6.51
C TYR A 63 5.57 2.88 5.80
N ASP A 64 5.32 1.71 5.27
CA ASP A 64 6.25 1.05 4.35
C ASP A 64 5.48 0.44 3.17
N ILE A 65 6.24 0.23 2.09
CA ILE A 65 5.74 -0.37 0.86
C ILE A 65 6.63 -1.56 0.53
N TRP A 66 6.02 -2.71 0.31
CA TRP A 66 6.67 -3.96 -0.02
C TRP A 66 6.18 -4.46 -1.37
N GLY A 67 7.07 -5.07 -2.14
CA GLY A 67 6.72 -5.73 -3.39
C GLY A 67 7.18 -7.18 -3.40
N ASN A 68 6.48 -8.03 -4.12
CA ASN A 68 6.87 -9.42 -4.31
C ASN A 68 7.32 -9.66 -5.74
N LEU A 69 8.40 -10.43 -5.90
CA LEU A 69 9.00 -10.74 -7.20
C LEU A 69 8.61 -12.13 -7.71
N ASP A 70 7.96 -12.94 -6.91
CA ASP A 70 7.52 -14.27 -7.33
C ASP A 70 6.35 -14.16 -8.31
N SER A 71 6.40 -14.93 -9.38
CA SER A 71 5.33 -14.95 -10.39
C SER A 71 3.98 -15.39 -9.81
N ASN A 72 4.01 -16.17 -8.74
CA ASN A 72 2.82 -16.60 -8.02
C ASN A 72 3.01 -16.35 -6.52
N PRO A 73 2.99 -15.08 -6.10
CA PRO A 73 3.37 -14.71 -4.74
C PRO A 73 2.36 -15.21 -3.71
N ILE A 74 2.87 -15.53 -2.53
CA ILE A 74 2.00 -15.63 -1.36
C ILE A 74 1.42 -14.26 -1.05
N THR A 75 0.25 -14.23 -0.46
CA THR A 75 -0.47 -12.97 -0.21
C THR A 75 -0.14 -12.37 1.16
N SER A 76 0.55 -13.09 2.01
CA SER A 76 0.86 -12.65 3.37
C SER A 76 2.29 -12.16 3.49
N LEU A 77 2.44 -11.06 4.20
CA LEU A 77 3.70 -10.53 4.67
C LEU A 77 3.77 -10.79 6.18
N THR A 78 4.77 -11.54 6.64
CA THR A 78 4.80 -12.03 8.02
C THR A 78 5.28 -10.99 9.02
N GLY A 79 6.06 -10.03 8.54
CA GLY A 79 6.75 -9.07 9.40
C GLY A 79 8.10 -9.58 9.94
N THR A 80 8.48 -10.80 9.60
CA THR A 80 9.80 -11.36 9.89
C THR A 80 10.64 -11.31 8.64
N ALA A 81 11.65 -10.46 8.64
CA ALA A 81 12.39 -10.07 7.43
C ALA A 81 12.94 -11.27 6.67
N ASP A 82 13.64 -12.19 7.32
CA ASP A 82 14.25 -13.33 6.63
C ASP A 82 13.20 -14.21 5.96
N THR A 83 12.08 -14.47 6.65
CA THR A 83 10.97 -15.24 6.08
C THR A 83 10.36 -14.53 4.88
N ASP A 84 10.16 -13.24 4.99
CA ASP A 84 9.55 -12.45 3.91
C ASP A 84 10.48 -12.39 2.70
N TYR A 85 11.79 -12.20 2.91
CA TYR A 85 12.76 -12.23 1.82
C TYR A 85 12.82 -13.59 1.12
N ASP A 86 12.75 -14.68 1.87
CA ASP A 86 12.72 -16.04 1.31
C ASP A 86 11.46 -16.27 0.45
N ASN A 87 10.38 -15.57 0.77
CA ASN A 87 9.12 -15.65 0.02
C ASN A 87 9.01 -14.64 -1.14
N GLY A 88 10.11 -13.97 -1.47
CA GLY A 88 10.18 -13.05 -2.61
C GLY A 88 9.76 -11.62 -2.30
N TRP A 89 9.50 -11.28 -1.04
CA TRP A 89 9.19 -9.92 -0.63
C TRP A 89 10.45 -9.07 -0.57
N VAL A 90 10.36 -7.84 -1.01
CA VAL A 90 11.41 -6.84 -0.88
C VAL A 90 10.81 -5.54 -0.35
N LEU A 91 11.54 -4.88 0.55
CA LEU A 91 11.15 -3.55 1.02
C LEU A 91 11.49 -2.53 -0.05
N ILE A 92 10.49 -1.79 -0.52
CA ILE A 92 10.65 -0.77 -1.56
C ILE A 92 10.88 0.60 -0.94
N LYS A 93 10.06 0.94 0.05
CA LYS A 93 10.07 2.28 0.65
C LYS A 93 9.68 2.18 2.12
N THR A 94 10.34 2.98 2.93
CA THR A 94 9.94 3.21 4.32
C THR A 94 9.95 4.71 4.62
N THR A 95 8.95 5.17 5.34
CA THR A 95 8.83 6.57 5.77
C THR A 95 8.41 6.60 7.23
N THR A 96 9.09 7.41 8.00
CA THR A 96 8.79 7.60 9.42
C THR A 96 8.24 9.00 9.67
N SER A 97 7.36 9.10 10.64
CA SER A 97 6.85 10.38 11.13
C SER A 97 6.17 11.24 10.07
N GLN A 98 5.32 10.64 9.22
CA GLN A 98 4.46 11.45 8.40
C GLN A 98 3.51 12.24 9.31
N ALA A 99 3.64 13.55 9.29
CA ALA A 99 2.92 14.45 10.19
C ALA A 99 1.42 14.42 9.91
N SER A 100 0.65 14.68 10.95
CA SER A 100 -0.79 14.91 10.81
C SER A 100 -1.05 16.10 9.89
N GLY A 101 -2.02 15.96 9.00
CA GLY A 101 -2.43 17.03 8.10
C GLY A 101 -1.39 17.45 7.06
N ALA A 102 -0.25 16.74 6.97
CA ALA A 102 0.72 17.00 5.91
C ALA A 102 0.10 16.66 4.54
N ALA A 103 0.62 17.30 3.50
CA ALA A 103 0.21 16.94 2.14
C ALA A 103 0.41 15.45 1.90
N PRO A 104 -0.46 14.80 1.10
CA PRO A 104 -0.30 13.38 0.81
C PRO A 104 1.09 13.06 0.28
N ALA A 105 1.70 12.00 0.80
CA ALA A 105 2.90 11.46 0.21
C ALA A 105 2.55 10.75 -1.09
N VAL A 106 3.27 11.06 -2.17
CA VAL A 106 3.08 10.43 -3.46
C VAL A 106 4.28 9.53 -3.73
N GLU A 107 4.02 8.24 -3.87
CA GLU A 107 5.05 7.25 -4.18
C GLU A 107 4.77 6.62 -5.53
N THR A 108 5.76 6.63 -6.42
CA THR A 108 5.66 6.07 -7.76
C THR A 108 6.56 4.86 -7.89
N LEU A 109 6.02 3.77 -8.40
CA LEU A 109 6.78 2.55 -8.64
C LEU A 109 6.76 2.21 -10.13
N SER A 110 7.94 2.01 -10.71
CA SER A 110 8.08 1.23 -11.95
C SER A 110 7.98 -0.23 -11.56
N ASN A 111 7.00 -0.94 -12.09
CA ASN A 111 6.45 -2.07 -11.40
C ASN A 111 6.80 -3.42 -12.02
N PRO A 112 7.96 -4.03 -11.66
CA PRO A 112 8.18 -5.44 -11.95
C PRO A 112 7.50 -6.37 -10.93
N TYR A 113 6.89 -5.81 -9.91
CA TYR A 113 6.34 -6.59 -8.80
C TYR A 113 5.02 -7.24 -9.19
N THR A 114 4.83 -8.47 -8.71
CA THR A 114 3.59 -9.22 -8.94
C THR A 114 2.52 -8.90 -7.90
N ARG A 115 2.96 -8.40 -6.75
CA ARG A 115 2.09 -7.98 -5.66
C ARG A 115 2.74 -6.85 -4.89
N VAL A 116 1.94 -5.90 -4.44
CA VAL A 116 2.40 -4.78 -3.62
C VAL A 116 1.55 -4.67 -2.36
N VAL A 117 2.20 -4.46 -1.24
CA VAL A 117 1.59 -4.30 0.07
C VAL A 117 2.04 -2.99 0.68
N VAL A 118 1.09 -2.25 1.24
CA VAL A 118 1.38 -1.05 2.03
C VAL A 118 0.94 -1.31 3.47
N ARG A 119 1.82 -1.00 4.41
CA ARG A 119 1.55 -1.12 5.85
C ARG A 119 1.73 0.22 6.53
N ILE A 120 1.00 0.41 7.61
CA ILE A 120 1.15 1.57 8.49
C ILE A 120 1.27 1.15 9.94
N LYS A 121 1.86 2.03 10.75
CA LYS A 121 1.80 1.96 12.21
C LYS A 121 1.82 3.36 12.81
N ALA A 122 1.48 3.47 14.08
CA ALA A 122 1.72 4.70 14.83
C ALA A 122 3.22 4.97 14.93
N THR A 123 3.63 6.22 14.75
CA THR A 123 5.03 6.61 14.98
C THR A 123 5.39 6.43 16.45
N SER A 124 4.48 6.80 17.35
CA SER A 124 4.62 6.59 18.80
C SER A 124 3.52 5.65 19.27
N GLY A 125 3.90 4.58 19.96
CA GLY A 125 2.95 3.61 20.50
C GLY A 125 1.88 4.29 21.36
N GLY A 126 0.63 3.85 21.21
CA GLY A 126 -0.52 4.44 21.88
C GLY A 126 -1.10 5.69 21.21
N ASN A 127 -0.38 6.32 20.28
CA ASN A 127 -0.81 7.54 19.60
C ASN A 127 -1.18 7.23 18.15
N GLN A 128 -2.34 6.65 17.95
CA GLN A 128 -2.78 6.19 16.64
C GLN A 128 -3.11 7.34 15.70
N GLY A 129 -2.72 7.19 14.44
CA GLY A 129 -3.11 8.09 13.35
C GLY A 129 -4.21 7.47 12.49
N THR A 130 -4.70 8.24 11.55
CA THR A 130 -5.74 7.81 10.60
C THR A 130 -5.26 8.10 9.19
N VAL A 131 -5.39 7.12 8.29
CA VAL A 131 -4.80 7.19 6.96
C VAL A 131 -5.85 6.96 5.88
N ARG A 132 -5.70 7.69 4.79
CA ARG A 132 -6.32 7.38 3.50
C ARG A 132 -5.23 7.01 2.51
N ILE A 133 -5.47 5.95 1.77
CA ILE A 133 -4.56 5.53 0.72
C ILE A 133 -5.32 5.33 -0.59
N TRP A 134 -4.71 5.81 -1.66
CA TRP A 134 -5.18 5.62 -3.03
C TRP A 134 -4.08 4.96 -3.83
N HIS A 135 -4.47 4.10 -4.74
CA HIS A 135 -3.58 3.48 -5.69
C HIS A 135 -4.17 3.56 -7.10
N ARG A 136 -3.33 3.91 -8.04
CA ARG A 136 -3.63 3.81 -9.47
C ARG A 136 -2.50 3.07 -10.16
N GLY A 137 -2.86 2.07 -10.94
CA GLY A 137 -1.92 1.34 -11.78
C GLY A 137 -2.24 1.55 -13.25
N GLU A 138 -1.21 1.56 -14.08
CA GLU A 138 -1.33 1.72 -15.53
C GLU A 138 -0.47 0.70 -16.26
N ASN A 139 -0.88 0.36 -17.46
CA ASN A 139 -0.11 -0.48 -18.37
C ASN A 139 0.98 0.30 -19.08
#